data_87ce95ce6c33c10f16251b7be45a1cf4
#
_entry.id   87ce95ce6c33c10f16251b7be45a1cf4
#
_cell.length_a   1.000
_cell.length_b   1.000
_cell.length_c   1.000
_cell.angle_alpha   90.00
_cell.angle_beta   90.00
_cell.angle_gamma   90.00
#
_symmetry.space_group_name_H-M   'P 1'
#
loop_
_entity.id
_entity.type
_entity.pdbx_description
1 polymer ?
#
loop_
_entity_poly.entity_id
_entity_poly.type
_entity_poly.pdbx_seq_one_letter_code
_entity_poly.pdbx_strand_id
1 'polypeptide(L)'
;KNLAHKTIVDDSSKCSNASADYLLVFRKAGTNPVPIAHPTGLKEYAGEREMPKDVIPYRDWSGNQIENRYSHWIWRQYASSFWDDVRIGRVLPFKAARGEDDERHVHPLQLGVIERTVVLWSNPGEVVLTPFMGVGSEVAVPVELGRMGVGIELKESYYAQAVANVKEAKEGHRVDQMVLI
;
A
#
# COMPACT_ATOMS: atom_id res chain seq x y z
N LYS A 1 13.78 14.93 -0.19
CA LYS A 1 15.13 14.76 0.40
C LYS A 1 14.98 13.90 1.64
N ASN A 2 15.73 12.81 1.73
CA ASN A 2 15.67 11.91 2.87
C ASN A 2 16.20 12.60 4.13
N LEU A 3 15.49 12.44 5.24
CA LEU A 3 16.04 12.64 6.56
C LEU A 3 17.04 11.49 6.82
N ALA A 4 18.26 11.64 6.32
CA ALA A 4 19.28 10.63 6.58
C ALA A 4 19.68 10.69 8.05
N HIS A 5 19.57 9.58 8.76
CA HIS A 5 19.95 9.46 10.17
C HIS A 5 21.37 9.97 10.42
N LYS A 6 22.30 9.70 9.50
CA LYS A 6 23.67 10.20 9.57
C LYS A 6 23.72 11.74 9.63
N THR A 7 22.88 12.44 8.87
CA THR A 7 22.83 13.91 8.89
C THR A 7 22.38 14.43 10.26
N ILE A 8 21.44 13.73 10.91
CA ILE A 8 20.99 14.10 12.26
C ILE A 8 22.12 13.90 13.28
N VAL A 9 22.90 12.83 13.13
CA VAL A 9 24.03 12.53 14.02
C VAL A 9 25.19 13.51 13.81
N ASP A 10 25.53 13.81 12.56
CA ASP A 10 26.67 14.67 12.23
C ASP A 10 26.36 16.16 12.44
N ASP A 11 25.22 16.63 11.96
CA ASP A 11 24.80 18.04 12.06
C ASP A 11 23.30 18.19 11.73
N SER A 12 22.46 18.19 12.75
CA SER A 12 21.01 18.30 12.59
C SER A 12 20.54 19.60 11.93
N SER A 13 21.34 20.66 11.96
CA SER A 13 21.02 21.92 11.30
C SER A 13 20.96 21.79 9.76
N LYS A 14 21.57 20.78 9.21
CA LYS A 14 21.55 20.44 7.78
C LYS A 14 20.38 19.55 7.39
N CYS A 15 19.58 19.09 8.35
CA CYS A 15 18.38 18.32 8.04
C CYS A 15 17.31 19.28 7.45
N SER A 16 16.78 18.89 6.30
CA SER A 16 15.56 19.50 5.78
C SER A 16 14.36 18.64 6.19
N ASN A 17 13.24 19.28 6.48
CA ASN A 17 11.99 18.56 6.68
C ASN A 17 11.65 17.78 5.40
N ALA A 18 11.19 16.55 5.55
CA ALA A 18 10.60 15.81 4.45
C ALA A 18 9.35 16.54 3.97
N SER A 19 9.14 16.61 2.66
CA SER A 19 7.87 17.05 2.10
C SER A 19 6.86 15.92 2.26
N ALA A 20 5.64 16.26 2.66
CA ALA A 20 4.55 15.29 2.74
C ALA A 20 4.05 14.97 1.33
N ASP A 21 3.79 13.69 1.06
CA ASP A 21 2.99 13.26 -0.07
C ASP A 21 1.51 13.26 0.34
N TYR A 22 0.63 13.57 -0.61
CA TYR A 22 -0.81 13.68 -0.35
C TYR A 22 -1.57 12.66 -1.18
N LEU A 23 -2.42 11.88 -0.54
CA LEU A 23 -3.40 11.05 -1.20
C LEU A 23 -4.70 11.83 -1.36
N LEU A 24 -5.06 12.15 -2.59
CA LEU A 24 -6.32 12.84 -2.93
C LEU A 24 -7.36 11.82 -3.35
N VAL A 25 -8.46 11.75 -2.63
CA VAL A 25 -9.56 10.84 -2.92
C VAL A 25 -10.73 11.61 -3.52
N PHE A 26 -11.13 11.21 -4.73
CA PHE A 26 -12.27 11.77 -5.43
C PHE A 26 -13.36 10.71 -5.59
N ARG A 27 -14.59 11.09 -5.35
CA ARG A 27 -15.74 10.23 -5.57
C ARG A 27 -16.57 10.74 -6.75
N LYS A 28 -16.91 9.83 -7.67
CA LYS A 28 -17.89 10.15 -8.70
C LYS A 28 -19.23 10.52 -8.06
N ALA A 29 -19.88 11.57 -8.56
CA ALA A 29 -21.21 11.96 -8.12
C ALA A 29 -22.24 10.84 -8.36
N GLY A 30 -23.23 10.78 -7.50
CA GLY A 30 -24.30 9.78 -7.54
C GLY A 30 -24.36 8.90 -6.29
N THR A 31 -25.21 7.88 -6.33
CA THR A 31 -25.33 6.86 -5.29
C THR A 31 -24.30 5.76 -5.48
N ASN A 32 -23.87 5.13 -4.40
CA ASN A 32 -23.08 3.91 -4.47
C ASN A 32 -24.00 2.71 -4.22
N PRO A 33 -24.44 2.00 -5.28
CA PRO A 33 -25.36 0.89 -5.14
C PRO A 33 -24.72 -0.33 -4.45
N VAL A 34 -23.39 -0.44 -4.49
CA VAL A 34 -22.65 -1.51 -3.83
C VAL A 34 -21.71 -0.88 -2.81
N PRO A 35 -22.07 -0.86 -1.53
CA PRO A 35 -21.21 -0.28 -0.50
C PRO A 35 -19.90 -1.09 -0.37
N ILE A 36 -18.81 -0.39 -0.09
CA ILE A 36 -17.56 -1.05 0.31
C ILE A 36 -17.72 -1.44 1.77
N ALA A 37 -17.78 -2.75 2.03
CA ALA A 37 -18.12 -3.26 3.34
C ALA A 37 -17.07 -4.25 3.86
N HIS A 38 -16.82 -4.17 5.16
CA HIS A 38 -15.95 -5.07 5.90
C HIS A 38 -16.73 -5.74 7.02
N PRO A 39 -17.61 -6.73 6.73
CA PRO A 39 -18.51 -7.32 7.73
C PRO A 39 -17.76 -8.04 8.86
N THR A 40 -16.55 -8.52 8.60
CA THR A 40 -15.64 -9.11 9.60
C THR A 40 -14.68 -8.11 10.21
N GLY A 41 -14.77 -6.83 9.84
CA GLY A 41 -13.84 -5.78 10.20
C GLY A 41 -12.54 -5.84 9.39
N LEU A 42 -11.49 -5.21 9.88
CA LEU A 42 -10.19 -5.10 9.20
C LEU A 42 -9.10 -6.01 9.79
N LYS A 43 -9.42 -6.93 10.68
CA LYS A 43 -8.44 -7.80 11.35
C LYS A 43 -7.62 -8.64 10.36
N GLU A 44 -8.21 -9.05 9.24
CA GLU A 44 -7.57 -9.84 8.19
C GLU A 44 -6.41 -9.10 7.50
N TYR A 45 -6.41 -7.77 7.56
CA TYR A 45 -5.34 -6.95 7.00
C TYR A 45 -4.23 -6.63 8.01
N ALA A 46 -4.27 -7.22 9.19
CA ALA A 46 -3.23 -7.06 10.20
C ALA A 46 -1.93 -7.77 9.81
N GLY A 47 -2.02 -8.85 9.03
CA GLY A 47 -0.89 -9.74 8.76
C GLY A 47 -0.38 -10.35 10.06
N GLU A 48 0.94 -10.46 10.22
CA GLU A 48 1.60 -11.00 11.41
C GLU A 48 1.81 -9.97 12.54
N ARG A 49 1.25 -8.76 12.39
CA ARG A 49 1.44 -7.70 13.39
C ARG A 49 0.72 -8.03 14.69
N GLU A 50 1.43 -7.94 15.80
CA GLU A 50 0.83 -8.08 17.12
C GLU A 50 0.09 -6.81 17.53
N MET A 51 -1.11 -6.99 18.08
CA MET A 51 -1.90 -5.90 18.61
C MET A 51 -1.28 -5.36 19.90
N PRO A 52 -1.06 -4.04 20.04
CA PRO A 52 -0.60 -3.46 21.29
C PRO A 52 -1.53 -3.80 22.47
N LYS A 53 -0.94 -4.02 23.65
CA LYS A 53 -1.68 -4.44 24.86
C LYS A 53 -2.62 -3.37 25.40
N ASP A 54 -2.35 -2.11 25.08
CA ASP A 54 -3.07 -0.92 25.54
C ASP A 54 -4.21 -0.47 24.60
N VAL A 55 -4.53 -1.26 23.56
CA VAL A 55 -5.60 -0.93 22.64
C VAL A 55 -6.94 -0.96 23.35
N ILE A 56 -7.62 0.19 23.36
CA ILE A 56 -8.95 0.35 23.97
C ILE A 56 -10.00 -0.40 23.12
N PRO A 57 -10.90 -1.18 23.76
CA PRO A 57 -12.00 -1.84 23.05
C PRO A 57 -12.93 -0.83 22.38
N TYR A 58 -13.42 -1.16 21.18
CA TYR A 58 -14.47 -0.41 20.52
C TYR A 58 -15.83 -0.72 21.18
N ARG A 59 -16.45 0.26 21.82
CA ARG A 59 -17.61 0.07 22.68
C ARG A 59 -18.92 -0.23 21.95
N ASP A 60 -19.05 0.30 20.74
CA ASP A 60 -20.31 0.29 20.00
C ASP A 60 -20.49 -0.93 19.09
N TRP A 61 -19.54 -1.84 19.09
CA TRP A 61 -19.61 -3.05 18.29
C TRP A 61 -19.99 -4.26 19.16
N SER A 62 -21.07 -4.93 18.79
CA SER A 62 -21.50 -6.21 19.40
C SER A 62 -20.64 -7.37 18.89
N GLY A 63 -20.55 -8.45 19.68
CA GLY A 63 -19.84 -9.66 19.31
C GLY A 63 -18.51 -9.87 20.04
N ASN A 64 -17.55 -10.51 19.39
CA ASN A 64 -16.27 -10.84 20.00
C ASN A 64 -15.40 -9.59 20.23
N GLN A 65 -15.24 -9.20 21.48
CA GLN A 65 -14.51 -7.98 21.86
C GLN A 65 -13.01 -8.03 21.53
N ILE A 66 -12.41 -9.20 21.47
CA ILE A 66 -11.00 -9.35 21.07
C ILE A 66 -10.86 -9.05 19.57
N GLU A 67 -11.73 -9.62 18.76
CA GLU A 67 -11.74 -9.39 17.32
C GLU A 67 -12.09 -7.94 16.97
N ASN A 68 -13.09 -7.37 17.66
CA ASN A 68 -13.48 -5.97 17.50
C ASN A 68 -12.33 -5.02 17.83
N ARG A 69 -11.61 -5.29 18.91
CA ARG A 69 -10.42 -4.50 19.30
C ARG A 69 -9.35 -4.57 18.24
N TYR A 70 -9.10 -5.73 17.68
CA TYR A 70 -8.08 -5.94 16.64
C TYR A 70 -8.46 -5.23 15.36
N SER A 71 -9.70 -5.39 14.90
CA SER A 71 -10.24 -4.68 13.73
C SER A 71 -10.18 -3.15 13.91
N HIS A 72 -10.58 -2.65 15.08
CA HIS A 72 -10.54 -1.22 15.38
C HIS A 72 -9.09 -0.67 15.40
N TRP A 73 -8.13 -1.43 15.91
CA TRP A 73 -6.73 -1.04 15.87
C TRP A 73 -6.21 -0.89 14.44
N ILE A 74 -6.52 -1.85 13.54
CA ILE A 74 -6.15 -1.77 12.13
C ILE A 74 -6.87 -0.62 11.44
N TRP A 75 -8.18 -0.47 11.67
CA TRP A 75 -8.94 0.65 11.11
C TRP A 75 -8.33 2.01 11.46
N ARG A 76 -7.89 2.22 12.68
CA ARG A 76 -7.24 3.47 13.09
C ARG A 76 -5.96 3.76 12.30
N GLN A 77 -5.19 2.75 11.94
CA GLN A 77 -4.02 2.93 11.09
C GLN A 77 -4.43 3.30 9.66
N TYR A 78 -5.44 2.65 9.10
CA TYR A 78 -5.92 2.88 7.74
C TYR A 78 -6.65 4.21 7.59
N ALA A 79 -7.46 4.59 8.56
CA ALA A 79 -8.22 5.83 8.58
C ALA A 79 -7.44 7.05 9.11
N SER A 80 -6.19 6.86 9.53
CA SER A 80 -5.34 7.97 9.97
C SER A 80 -5.11 8.94 8.82
N SER A 81 -5.14 10.24 9.13
CA SER A 81 -4.73 11.28 8.18
C SER A 81 -3.22 11.32 7.94
N PHE A 82 -2.46 10.60 8.74
CA PHE A 82 -1.01 10.46 8.66
C PHE A 82 -0.64 8.98 8.65
N TRP A 83 0.05 8.54 7.62
CA TRP A 83 0.56 7.17 7.50
C TRP A 83 2.07 7.18 7.70
N ASP A 84 2.50 7.22 8.95
CA ASP A 84 3.92 7.26 9.36
C ASP A 84 4.58 5.87 9.45
N ASP A 85 3.79 4.82 9.36
CA ASP A 85 4.21 3.42 9.45
C ASP A 85 4.41 2.74 8.08
N VAL A 86 4.33 3.49 6.97
CA VAL A 86 4.58 2.98 5.63
C VAL A 86 6.06 2.63 5.47
N ARG A 87 6.35 1.37 5.18
CA ARG A 87 7.72 0.91 4.92
C ARG A 87 8.21 1.39 3.57
N ILE A 88 9.16 2.31 3.55
CA ILE A 88 9.72 2.94 2.34
C ILE A 88 10.32 1.89 1.39
N GLY A 89 10.97 0.87 1.91
CA GLY A 89 11.62 -0.18 1.11
C GLY A 89 10.68 -1.29 0.61
N ARG A 90 9.40 -1.30 1.02
CA ARG A 90 8.44 -2.30 0.56
C ARG A 90 7.85 -1.90 -0.80
N VAL A 91 8.59 -2.20 -1.85
CA VAL A 91 8.27 -1.92 -3.26
C VAL A 91 8.50 -3.15 -4.13
N LEU A 92 7.90 -3.18 -5.33
CA LEU A 92 8.15 -4.23 -6.29
C LEU A 92 9.58 -4.20 -6.86
N PRO A 93 10.10 -5.33 -7.34
CA PRO A 93 11.31 -5.36 -8.14
C PRO A 93 11.19 -4.44 -9.36
N PHE A 94 12.17 -3.57 -9.56
CA PHE A 94 12.16 -2.59 -10.65
C PHE A 94 13.53 -2.33 -11.26
N LYS A 95 14.61 -2.67 -10.55
CA LYS A 95 15.98 -2.32 -10.96
C LYS A 95 16.38 -2.91 -12.30
N ALA A 96 15.94 -4.13 -12.60
CA ALA A 96 16.25 -4.81 -13.86
C ALA A 96 15.54 -4.18 -15.09
N ALA A 97 14.42 -3.52 -14.86
CA ALA A 97 13.64 -2.86 -15.92
C ALA A 97 14.12 -1.43 -16.22
N ARG A 98 15.01 -0.90 -15.38
CA ARG A 98 15.54 0.46 -15.52
C ARG A 98 16.63 0.50 -16.61
N GLY A 99 16.47 1.39 -17.59
CA GLY A 99 17.51 1.70 -18.58
C GLY A 99 18.62 2.60 -18.02
N GLU A 100 19.73 2.71 -18.74
CA GLU A 100 20.85 3.58 -18.37
C GLU A 100 20.46 5.06 -18.36
N ASP A 101 19.54 5.44 -19.25
CA ASP A 101 19.04 6.81 -19.41
C ASP A 101 17.86 7.14 -18.51
N ASP A 102 17.38 6.19 -17.69
CA ASP A 102 16.25 6.42 -16.79
C ASP A 102 16.65 7.34 -15.63
N GLU A 103 15.77 8.24 -15.28
CA GLU A 103 15.96 9.10 -14.12
C GLU A 103 16.14 8.25 -12.85
N ARG A 104 17.19 8.56 -12.09
CA ARG A 104 17.52 7.84 -10.84
C ARG A 104 16.44 7.94 -9.76
N HIS A 105 15.47 8.83 -9.96
CA HIS A 105 14.38 9.10 -9.00
C HIS A 105 13.07 8.33 -9.28
N VAL A 106 13.03 7.55 -10.36
CA VAL A 106 11.85 6.71 -10.63
C VAL A 106 11.87 5.52 -9.69
N HIS A 107 10.93 5.53 -8.75
CA HIS A 107 10.71 4.45 -7.80
C HIS A 107 9.25 4.00 -7.85
N PRO A 108 8.98 2.70 -7.74
CA PRO A 108 7.61 2.21 -7.54
C PRO A 108 7.00 2.79 -6.28
N LEU A 109 5.68 2.99 -6.28
CA LEU A 109 4.94 3.36 -5.08
C LEU A 109 5.02 2.25 -4.03
N GLN A 110 5.09 2.63 -2.76
CA GLN A 110 5.14 1.69 -1.65
C GLN A 110 3.86 0.84 -1.60
N LEU A 111 4.04 -0.47 -1.47
CA LEU A 111 2.92 -1.42 -1.49
C LEU A 111 1.91 -1.15 -0.37
N GLY A 112 2.37 -0.71 0.81
CA GLY A 112 1.50 -0.38 1.94
C GLY A 112 0.54 0.78 1.67
N VAL A 113 0.91 1.75 0.81
CA VAL A 113 0.00 2.82 0.38
C VAL A 113 -1.09 2.24 -0.52
N ILE A 114 -0.69 1.40 -1.48
CA ILE A 114 -1.63 0.77 -2.42
C ILE A 114 -2.59 -0.17 -1.70
N GLU A 115 -2.09 -1.00 -0.78
CA GLU A 115 -2.93 -1.90 0.04
C GLU A 115 -4.04 -1.15 0.75
N ARG A 116 -3.70 -0.06 1.45
CA ARG A 116 -4.68 0.73 2.19
C ARG A 116 -5.71 1.36 1.29
N THR A 117 -5.28 1.91 0.14
CA THR A 117 -6.19 2.51 -0.83
C THR A 117 -7.15 1.49 -1.42
N VAL A 118 -6.65 0.32 -1.80
CA VAL A 118 -7.45 -0.77 -2.36
C VAL A 118 -8.46 -1.29 -1.34
N VAL A 119 -8.04 -1.51 -0.10
CA VAL A 119 -8.92 -1.99 0.98
C VAL A 119 -9.99 -0.98 1.33
N LEU A 120 -9.64 0.31 1.44
CA LEU A 120 -10.59 1.35 1.84
C LEU A 120 -11.61 1.69 0.76
N TRP A 121 -11.27 1.55 -0.53
CA TRP A 121 -12.10 2.07 -1.61
C TRP A 121 -12.47 1.07 -2.71
N SER A 122 -12.31 -0.23 -2.47
CA SER A 122 -12.81 -1.27 -3.37
C SER A 122 -13.23 -2.54 -2.64
N ASN A 123 -14.20 -3.26 -3.22
CA ASN A 123 -14.57 -4.61 -2.77
C ASN A 123 -13.73 -5.68 -3.50
N PRO A 124 -13.54 -6.88 -2.90
CA PRO A 124 -13.06 -8.05 -3.65
C PRO A 124 -13.89 -8.28 -4.92
N GLY A 125 -13.22 -8.62 -6.02
CA GLY A 125 -13.84 -8.83 -7.32
C GLY A 125 -14.06 -7.56 -8.14
N GLU A 126 -13.90 -6.36 -7.57
CA GLU A 126 -13.99 -5.09 -8.33
C GLU A 126 -12.72 -4.82 -9.14
N VAL A 127 -12.85 -3.92 -10.13
CA VAL A 127 -11.73 -3.52 -11.00
C VAL A 127 -11.01 -2.32 -10.41
N VAL A 128 -9.70 -2.43 -10.31
CA VAL A 128 -8.77 -1.35 -9.99
C VAL A 128 -7.97 -1.01 -11.24
N LEU A 129 -8.09 0.22 -11.73
CA LEU A 129 -7.43 0.70 -12.94
C LEU A 129 -6.35 1.72 -12.60
N THR A 130 -5.16 1.54 -13.16
CA THR A 130 -4.11 2.56 -13.18
C THR A 130 -3.71 2.91 -14.61
N PRO A 131 -3.72 4.19 -14.99
CA PRO A 131 -3.21 4.62 -16.29
C PRO A 131 -1.69 4.75 -16.34
N PHE A 132 -0.99 4.58 -15.22
CA PHE A 132 0.46 4.74 -15.07
C PHE A 132 1.03 3.56 -14.28
N MET A 133 0.96 2.35 -14.86
CA MET A 133 1.24 1.10 -14.17
C MET A 133 2.71 0.96 -13.70
N GLY A 134 3.66 1.54 -14.44
CA GLY A 134 5.09 1.34 -14.17
C GLY A 134 5.45 -0.15 -14.15
N VAL A 135 6.07 -0.60 -13.06
CA VAL A 135 6.41 -2.01 -12.85
C VAL A 135 5.27 -2.84 -12.24
N GLY A 136 4.06 -2.28 -12.20
CA GLY A 136 2.83 -3.01 -11.89
C GLY A 136 2.40 -3.05 -10.43
N SER A 137 2.88 -2.15 -9.58
CA SER A 137 2.52 -2.15 -8.15
C SER A 137 1.02 -2.00 -7.94
N GLU A 138 0.38 -1.06 -8.66
CA GLU A 138 -1.05 -0.76 -8.58
C GLU A 138 -1.94 -1.79 -9.33
N VAL A 139 -1.33 -2.81 -9.93
CA VAL A 139 -2.03 -3.96 -10.53
C VAL A 139 -1.83 -5.21 -9.67
N ALA A 140 -0.60 -5.45 -9.23
CA ALA A 140 -0.24 -6.63 -8.47
C ALA A 140 -0.91 -6.66 -7.08
N VAL A 141 -0.87 -5.55 -6.34
CA VAL A 141 -1.50 -5.48 -5.01
C VAL A 141 -3.02 -5.69 -5.06
N PRO A 142 -3.79 -5.06 -5.96
CA PRO A 142 -5.20 -5.42 -6.14
C PRO A 142 -5.43 -6.90 -6.40
N VAL A 143 -4.62 -7.53 -7.26
CA VAL A 143 -4.72 -8.97 -7.56
C VAL A 143 -4.48 -9.82 -6.30
N GLU A 144 -3.47 -9.51 -5.48
CA GLU A 144 -3.22 -10.19 -4.21
C GLU A 144 -4.39 -10.07 -3.23
N LEU A 145 -5.06 -8.92 -3.26
CA LEU A 145 -6.22 -8.64 -2.42
C LEU A 145 -7.55 -9.10 -3.04
N GLY A 146 -7.52 -9.92 -4.08
CA GLY A 146 -8.72 -10.51 -4.72
C GLY A 146 -9.52 -9.54 -5.59
N ARG A 147 -8.89 -8.45 -6.07
CA ARG A 147 -9.48 -7.52 -7.06
C ARG A 147 -8.97 -7.85 -8.46
N MET A 148 -9.59 -7.29 -9.48
CA MET A 148 -9.09 -7.33 -10.85
C MET A 148 -8.23 -6.08 -11.11
N GLY A 149 -6.93 -6.26 -11.31
CA GLY A 149 -6.02 -5.17 -11.63
C GLY A 149 -5.92 -4.94 -13.13
N VAL A 150 -6.07 -3.70 -13.57
CA VAL A 150 -5.87 -3.28 -14.97
C VAL A 150 -4.88 -2.12 -14.99
N GLY A 151 -3.86 -2.20 -15.84
CA GLY A 151 -2.83 -1.17 -15.92
C GLY A 151 -2.41 -0.86 -17.34
N ILE A 152 -1.97 0.38 -17.56
CA ILE A 152 -1.41 0.87 -18.83
C ILE A 152 0.03 1.33 -18.56
N GLU A 153 0.95 0.90 -19.43
CA GLU A 153 2.35 1.29 -19.39
C GLU A 153 2.88 1.42 -20.81
N LEU A 154 3.57 2.51 -21.10
CA LEU A 154 4.12 2.80 -22.43
C LEU A 154 5.53 2.26 -22.61
N LYS A 155 6.29 2.15 -21.52
CA LYS A 155 7.67 1.68 -21.57
C LYS A 155 7.70 0.15 -21.55
N GLU A 156 8.18 -0.44 -22.65
CA GLU A 156 8.19 -1.89 -22.86
C GLU A 156 8.92 -2.66 -21.73
N SER A 157 10.07 -2.16 -21.27
CA SER A 157 10.82 -2.81 -20.18
C SER A 157 10.06 -2.79 -18.85
N TYR A 158 9.32 -1.71 -18.56
CA TYR A 158 8.49 -1.63 -17.36
C TYR A 158 7.25 -2.51 -17.49
N TYR A 159 6.63 -2.54 -18.67
CA TYR A 159 5.53 -3.46 -18.95
C TYR A 159 5.94 -4.92 -18.76
N ALA A 160 7.08 -5.33 -19.31
CA ALA A 160 7.58 -6.69 -19.14
C ALA A 160 7.82 -7.05 -17.66
N GLN A 161 8.40 -6.13 -16.90
CA GLN A 161 8.58 -6.29 -15.45
C GLN A 161 7.25 -6.36 -14.72
N ALA A 162 6.26 -5.55 -15.11
CA ALA A 162 4.94 -5.57 -14.52
C ALA A 162 4.24 -6.92 -14.73
N VAL A 163 4.34 -7.48 -15.94
CA VAL A 163 3.79 -8.82 -16.23
C VAL A 163 4.39 -9.87 -15.31
N ALA A 164 5.72 -9.86 -15.11
CA ALA A 164 6.38 -10.78 -14.18
C ALA A 164 5.90 -10.60 -12.74
N ASN A 165 5.87 -9.35 -12.25
CA ASN A 165 5.44 -9.02 -10.90
C ASN A 165 3.97 -9.41 -10.63
N VAL A 166 3.08 -9.18 -11.59
CA VAL A 166 1.65 -9.55 -11.48
C VAL A 166 1.48 -11.07 -11.51
N LYS A 167 2.29 -11.79 -12.30
CA LYS A 167 2.28 -13.24 -12.30
C LYS A 167 2.65 -13.81 -10.92
N GLU A 168 3.71 -13.31 -10.30
CA GLU A 168 4.11 -13.70 -8.94
C GLU A 168 3.02 -13.41 -7.92
N ALA A 169 2.39 -12.23 -8.01
CA ALA A 169 1.26 -11.86 -7.16
C ALA A 169 0.09 -12.85 -7.28
N LYS A 170 -0.23 -13.26 -8.50
CA LYS A 170 -1.33 -14.19 -8.78
C LYS A 170 -1.06 -15.61 -8.29
N GLU A 171 0.19 -16.04 -8.31
CA GLU A 171 0.61 -17.36 -7.85
C GLU A 171 0.73 -17.43 -6.31
N GLY A 172 0.54 -16.32 -5.61
CA GLY A 172 0.65 -16.26 -4.14
C GLY A 172 2.07 -16.48 -3.61
N HIS A 173 3.07 -16.35 -4.47
CA HIS A 173 4.48 -16.63 -4.15
C HIS A 173 5.23 -15.40 -3.61
N ARG A 174 4.53 -14.34 -3.21
CA ARG A 174 5.20 -13.17 -2.69
C ARG A 174 5.66 -13.41 -1.26
N VAL A 175 6.85 -13.98 -1.12
CA VAL A 175 7.64 -13.80 0.08
C VAL A 175 7.92 -12.30 0.20
N ASP A 176 7.63 -11.69 1.35
CA ASP A 176 8.07 -10.32 1.65
C ASP A 176 9.59 -10.26 1.45
N GLN A 177 10.02 -9.93 0.24
CA GLN A 177 11.43 -9.68 -0.02
C GLN A 177 11.79 -8.39 0.73
N MET A 178 12.25 -8.55 1.96
CA MET A 178 13.04 -7.54 2.62
C MET A 178 14.25 -7.29 1.74
N VAL A 179 14.22 -6.22 0.97
CA VAL A 179 15.45 -5.68 0.39
C VAL A 179 16.25 -5.11 1.54
N LEU A 180 17.19 -5.90 2.05
CA LEU A 180 18.27 -5.40 2.88
C LEU A 180 19.07 -4.42 2.02
N ILE A 181 18.99 -3.14 2.39
CA ILE A 181 19.82 -2.06 1.84
C ILE A 181 21.13 -2.04 2.61
#